data_ba3b9f2439aa115457b0e7244a03b0ac
#
_entry.id   ba3b9f2439aa115457b0e7244a03b0ac
#
_cell.length_a   1.000
_cell.length_b   1.000
_cell.length_c   1.000
_cell.angle_alpha   90.00
_cell.angle_beta   90.00
_cell.angle_gamma   90.00
#
_symmetry.space_group_name_H-M   'P 1'
#
loop_
_entity.id
_entity.type
_entity.pdbx_description
1 polymer ?
#
loop_
_entity_poly.entity_id
_entity_poly.type
_entity_poly.pdbx_seq_one_letter_code
_entity_poly.pdbx_strand_id
1 'polypeptide(L)'
;METFFMQTPMGQYLAQKEADFFRRHLQYLNRQLAVQLGGVWTRPSENMIVVPRDVRMDAEMLAFETHSVDVLLMPHLLEVSSADLVLQEAFRILKPEGRLILTGFNPKSLWGLSSWFDGEKLPLKSQCLALAELKRKIADIGFEMEYGQFMDYLPAVNSLSALKFWRFMEKAGDRWWPQCAAVYGMVLTKHLIGVHPLPELESAFDGNTVALSTARLAE
;
A
#
# COMPACT_ATOMS: atom_id res chain seq x y z
N MET A 1 11.70 4.62 18.53
CA MET A 1 12.73 4.87 17.49
C MET A 1 12.19 5.73 16.34
N GLU A 2 11.01 5.43 15.81
CA GLU A 2 10.36 6.20 14.71
C GLU A 2 10.18 7.69 15.00
N THR A 3 9.73 8.05 16.20
CA THR A 3 9.49 9.43 16.59
C THR A 3 10.75 10.32 16.59
N PHE A 4 11.92 9.77 16.90
CA PHE A 4 13.16 10.54 16.90
C PHE A 4 13.62 10.88 15.46
N PHE A 5 13.55 9.93 14.54
CA PHE A 5 13.89 10.18 13.13
C PHE A 5 12.98 11.24 12.53
N MET A 6 11.67 11.18 12.79
CA MET A 6 10.69 12.13 12.25
C MET A 6 10.83 13.56 12.81
N GLN A 7 11.60 13.76 13.88
CA GLN A 7 11.96 15.10 14.36
C GLN A 7 13.15 15.71 13.61
N THR A 8 13.88 14.92 12.84
CA THR A 8 14.99 15.43 12.02
C THR A 8 14.47 16.16 10.77
N PRO A 9 15.26 17.12 10.21
CA PRO A 9 14.89 17.78 8.96
C PRO A 9 14.62 16.80 7.81
N MET A 10 15.38 15.70 7.75
CA MET A 10 15.18 14.64 6.76
C MET A 10 13.88 13.87 6.98
N GLY A 11 13.60 13.51 8.23
CA GLY A 11 12.35 12.83 8.59
C GLY A 11 11.13 13.68 8.27
N GLN A 12 11.18 14.98 8.56
CA GLN A 12 10.10 15.91 8.20
C GLN A 12 9.90 16.03 6.69
N TYR A 13 11.01 16.10 5.94
CA TYR A 13 10.97 16.13 4.47
C TYR A 13 10.33 14.85 3.89
N LEU A 14 10.73 13.69 4.39
CA LEU A 14 10.16 12.40 4.01
C LEU A 14 8.66 12.33 4.36
N ALA A 15 8.30 12.66 5.61
CA ALA A 15 6.92 12.65 6.07
C ALA A 15 6.01 13.53 5.19
N GLN A 16 6.52 14.68 4.73
CA GLN A 16 5.78 15.53 3.81
C GLN A 16 5.55 14.87 2.45
N LYS A 17 6.57 14.23 1.87
CA LYS A 17 6.45 13.50 0.60
C LYS A 17 5.47 12.34 0.68
N GLU A 18 5.53 11.58 1.77
CA GLU A 18 4.59 10.50 2.01
C GLU A 18 3.16 11.01 2.19
N ALA A 19 2.97 12.08 2.97
CA ALA A 19 1.67 12.71 3.13
C ALA A 19 1.10 13.18 1.78
N ASP A 20 1.95 13.72 0.89
CA ASP A 20 1.54 14.13 -0.45
C ASP A 20 1.22 12.91 -1.34
N PHE A 21 1.95 11.80 -1.19
CA PHE A 21 1.65 10.55 -1.86
C PHE A 21 0.28 10.00 -1.41
N PHE A 22 0.07 9.84 -0.12
CA PHE A 22 -1.21 9.37 0.42
C PHE A 22 -2.37 10.28 0.02
N ARG A 23 -2.20 11.61 0.14
CA ARG A 23 -3.24 12.58 -0.17
C ARG A 23 -3.67 12.53 -1.64
N ARG A 24 -2.74 12.33 -2.57
CA ARG A 24 -3.05 12.16 -4.00
C ARG A 24 -3.93 10.94 -4.27
N HIS A 25 -3.71 9.85 -3.56
CA HIS A 25 -4.47 8.62 -3.75
C HIS A 25 -5.76 8.55 -2.91
N LEU A 26 -5.96 9.51 -1.99
CA LEU A 26 -7.17 9.65 -1.18
C LEU A 26 -8.20 10.63 -1.76
N GLN A 27 -7.88 11.39 -2.81
CA GLN A 27 -8.69 12.52 -3.31
C GLN A 27 -10.12 12.15 -3.75
N TYR A 28 -10.40 10.89 -4.01
CA TYR A 28 -11.70 10.42 -4.50
C TYR A 28 -12.55 9.71 -3.45
N LEU A 29 -12.16 9.79 -2.17
CA LEU A 29 -12.75 8.99 -1.09
C LEU A 29 -13.82 9.74 -0.29
N ASN A 30 -14.79 10.34 -0.94
CA ASN A 30 -15.94 10.94 -0.26
C ASN A 30 -16.85 9.84 0.32
N ARG A 31 -17.05 9.87 1.67
CA ARG A 31 -17.92 8.96 2.44
C ARG A 31 -17.44 7.51 2.57
N GLN A 32 -16.14 7.24 2.38
CA GLN A 32 -15.58 5.91 2.56
C GLN A 32 -14.92 5.77 3.94
N LEU A 33 -14.96 4.58 4.51
CA LEU A 33 -14.26 4.28 5.75
C LEU A 33 -12.77 4.11 5.46
N ALA A 34 -11.97 5.09 5.87
CA ALA A 34 -10.53 5.07 5.76
C ALA A 34 -9.89 4.78 7.12
N VAL A 35 -8.94 3.84 7.14
CA VAL A 35 -8.19 3.45 8.33
C VAL A 35 -6.70 3.60 8.04
N GLN A 36 -5.93 4.11 9.00
CA GLN A 36 -4.47 4.16 8.93
C GLN A 36 -3.88 3.30 10.05
N LEU A 37 -2.96 2.43 9.70
CA LEU A 37 -2.21 1.60 10.64
C LEU A 37 -0.77 2.09 10.74
N GLY A 38 -0.35 2.47 11.95
CA GLY A 38 0.99 3.02 12.16
C GLY A 38 1.17 4.43 11.59
N GLY A 39 2.43 4.85 11.44
CA GLY A 39 2.77 6.11 10.79
C GLY A 39 2.08 7.33 11.36
N VAL A 40 1.98 7.42 12.69
CA VAL A 40 1.25 8.50 13.40
C VAL A 40 1.77 9.91 13.09
N TRP A 41 2.92 10.04 12.46
CA TRP A 41 3.51 11.29 11.98
C TRP A 41 2.84 11.84 10.72
N THR A 42 2.11 11.02 9.98
CA THR A 42 1.37 11.45 8.80
C THR A 42 -0.13 11.27 9.04
N ARG A 43 -0.91 12.27 8.70
CA ARG A 43 -2.38 12.22 8.71
C ARG A 43 -2.88 12.92 7.45
N PRO A 44 -2.97 12.18 6.35
CA PRO A 44 -3.32 12.77 5.06
C PRO A 44 -4.79 13.21 4.96
N SER A 45 -5.66 12.72 5.84
CA SER A 45 -7.08 13.12 5.95
C SER A 45 -7.51 13.18 7.41
N GLU A 46 -8.42 14.11 7.74
CA GLU A 46 -8.99 14.20 9.08
C GLU A 46 -10.10 13.15 9.32
N ASN A 47 -10.75 12.71 8.26
CA ASN A 47 -11.87 11.76 8.31
C ASN A 47 -11.38 10.30 8.23
N MET A 48 -10.37 9.94 9.04
CA MET A 48 -9.85 8.57 9.10
C MET A 48 -9.58 8.14 10.53
N ILE A 49 -9.70 6.86 10.79
CA ILE A 49 -9.32 6.24 12.05
C ILE A 49 -7.83 5.92 11.99
N VAL A 50 -7.05 6.41 12.95
CA VAL A 50 -5.60 6.14 13.05
C VAL A 50 -5.33 5.20 14.21
N VAL A 51 -4.80 4.02 13.92
CA VAL A 51 -4.35 3.02 14.88
C VAL A 51 -2.82 3.17 15.07
N PRO A 52 -2.29 3.23 16.28
CA PRO A 52 -2.94 3.09 17.59
C PRO A 52 -3.36 4.43 18.22
N ARG A 53 -3.35 5.55 17.49
CA ARG A 53 -3.58 6.88 18.08
C ARG A 53 -5.03 7.09 18.53
N ASP A 54 -5.99 6.85 17.67
CA ASP A 54 -7.42 7.08 17.95
C ASP A 54 -8.03 5.84 18.64
N VAL A 55 -7.61 4.64 18.23
CA VAL A 55 -8.01 3.35 18.82
C VAL A 55 -6.80 2.44 18.91
N ARG A 56 -6.62 1.77 20.05
CA ARG A 56 -5.54 0.79 20.24
C ARG A 56 -5.98 -0.58 19.71
N MET A 57 -5.32 -1.05 18.68
CA MET A 57 -5.48 -2.38 18.10
C MET A 57 -4.12 -2.93 17.71
N ASP A 58 -4.02 -4.25 17.67
CA ASP A 58 -2.89 -4.94 17.06
C ASP A 58 -3.07 -4.92 15.53
N ALA A 59 -2.04 -4.53 14.79
CA ALA A 59 -2.08 -4.49 13.33
C ALA A 59 -2.21 -5.88 12.69
N GLU A 60 -1.81 -6.92 13.42
CA GLU A 60 -1.90 -8.31 12.98
C GLU A 60 -3.28 -8.94 13.28
N MET A 61 -4.11 -8.26 14.10
CA MET A 61 -5.45 -8.71 14.49
C MET A 61 -6.37 -7.51 14.77
N LEU A 62 -6.98 -6.99 13.73
CA LEU A 62 -7.80 -5.77 13.80
C LEU A 62 -9.25 -6.07 14.19
N ALA A 63 -9.83 -5.25 15.06
CA ALA A 63 -11.22 -5.36 15.48
C ALA A 63 -12.20 -4.77 14.45
N PHE A 64 -11.92 -4.92 13.16
CA PHE A 64 -12.83 -4.58 12.07
C PHE A 64 -13.47 -5.84 11.50
N GLU A 65 -14.71 -5.73 11.07
CA GLU A 65 -15.40 -6.81 10.37
C GLU A 65 -14.74 -7.10 9.02
N THR A 66 -14.89 -8.31 8.54
CA THR A 66 -14.47 -8.69 7.19
C THR A 66 -15.22 -7.85 6.16
N HIS A 67 -14.49 -7.33 5.15
CA HIS A 67 -15.06 -6.51 4.09
C HIS A 67 -15.75 -5.22 4.57
N SER A 68 -15.22 -4.57 5.61
CA SER A 68 -15.83 -3.36 6.19
C SER A 68 -15.11 -2.06 5.81
N VAL A 69 -13.81 -2.13 5.51
CA VAL A 69 -12.96 -0.96 5.25
C VAL A 69 -12.83 -0.72 3.75
N ASP A 70 -13.01 0.54 3.32
CA ASP A 70 -12.85 0.91 1.91
C ASP A 70 -11.39 1.18 1.55
N VAL A 71 -10.66 1.86 2.44
CA VAL A 71 -9.25 2.22 2.22
C VAL A 71 -8.44 2.02 3.48
N LEU A 72 -7.31 1.35 3.32
CA LEU A 72 -6.33 1.11 4.36
C LEU A 72 -4.99 1.74 4.00
N LEU A 73 -4.43 2.53 4.93
CA LEU A 73 -3.12 3.14 4.81
C LEU A 73 -2.15 2.45 5.76
N MET A 74 -0.99 2.08 5.25
CA MET A 74 0.08 1.44 6.04
C MET A 74 1.42 2.12 5.79
N PRO A 75 1.67 3.30 6.39
CA PRO A 75 2.99 3.92 6.33
C PRO A 75 3.98 3.17 7.24
N HIS A 76 5.03 2.61 6.65
CA HIS A 76 6.15 1.93 7.32
C HIS A 76 5.76 0.85 8.33
N LEU A 77 4.61 0.23 8.17
CA LEU A 77 4.14 -0.78 9.11
C LEU A 77 4.86 -2.12 8.94
N LEU A 78 5.25 -2.46 7.72
CA LEU A 78 5.87 -3.75 7.39
C LEU A 78 7.29 -3.92 7.93
N GLU A 79 7.92 -2.84 8.41
CA GLU A 79 9.24 -2.86 9.06
C GLU A 79 9.16 -3.19 10.56
N VAL A 80 7.97 -3.07 11.16
CA VAL A 80 7.79 -3.21 12.62
C VAL A 80 6.82 -4.33 13.02
N SER A 81 6.17 -4.95 12.05
CA SER A 81 5.17 -6.02 12.23
C SER A 81 5.43 -7.17 11.27
N SER A 82 4.82 -8.31 11.51
CA SER A 82 4.87 -9.45 10.58
C SER A 82 4.16 -9.10 9.27
N ALA A 83 4.92 -8.97 8.18
CA ALA A 83 4.37 -8.59 6.88
C ALA A 83 3.28 -9.57 6.41
N ASP A 84 3.45 -10.87 6.66
CA ASP A 84 2.48 -11.88 6.24
C ASP A 84 1.16 -11.74 6.99
N LEU A 85 1.21 -11.57 8.31
CA LEU A 85 0.00 -11.45 9.14
C LEU A 85 -0.73 -10.13 8.86
N VAL A 86 0.01 -9.03 8.79
CA VAL A 86 -0.58 -7.70 8.52
C VAL A 86 -1.21 -7.63 7.13
N LEU A 87 -0.57 -8.18 6.10
CA LEU A 87 -1.12 -8.18 4.74
C LEU A 87 -2.35 -9.09 4.62
N GLN A 88 -2.37 -10.25 5.31
CA GLN A 88 -3.54 -11.11 5.36
C GLN A 88 -4.71 -10.42 6.08
N GLU A 89 -4.43 -9.76 7.20
CA GLU A 89 -5.43 -9.02 7.96
C GLU A 89 -5.97 -7.82 7.16
N ALA A 90 -5.10 -7.10 6.47
CA ALA A 90 -5.49 -6.03 5.54
C ALA A 90 -6.42 -6.56 4.45
N PHE A 91 -6.08 -7.72 3.87
CA PHE A 91 -6.94 -8.36 2.87
C PHE A 91 -8.29 -8.76 3.44
N ARG A 92 -8.33 -9.27 4.68
CA ARG A 92 -9.58 -9.66 5.34
C ARG A 92 -10.53 -8.49 5.51
N ILE A 93 -10.04 -7.36 6.07
CA ILE A 93 -10.90 -6.22 6.42
C ILE A 93 -11.30 -5.36 5.24
N LEU A 94 -10.48 -5.31 4.17
CA LEU A 94 -10.80 -4.52 2.99
C LEU A 94 -12.00 -5.10 2.25
N LYS A 95 -12.90 -4.22 1.80
CA LYS A 95 -13.99 -4.57 0.88
C LYS A 95 -13.45 -5.11 -0.44
N PRO A 96 -14.25 -5.85 -1.23
CA PRO A 96 -13.97 -6.04 -2.65
C PRO A 96 -13.73 -4.67 -3.32
N GLU A 97 -12.75 -4.57 -4.19
CA GLU A 97 -12.29 -3.32 -4.82
C GLU A 97 -11.79 -2.25 -3.82
N GLY A 98 -11.63 -2.61 -2.54
CA GLY A 98 -11.02 -1.76 -1.53
C GLY A 98 -9.52 -1.60 -1.77
N ARG A 99 -8.96 -0.47 -1.36
CA ARG A 99 -7.57 -0.09 -1.64
C ARG A 99 -6.70 -0.17 -0.41
N LEU A 100 -5.52 -0.77 -0.60
CA LEU A 100 -4.40 -0.72 0.34
C LEU A 100 -3.34 0.22 -0.23
N ILE A 101 -3.00 1.28 0.53
CA ILE A 101 -1.94 2.21 0.18
C ILE A 101 -0.85 2.08 1.22
N LEU A 102 0.34 1.69 0.81
CA LEU A 102 1.46 1.46 1.72
C LEU A 102 2.73 2.19 1.29
N THR A 103 3.56 2.53 2.27
CA THR A 103 4.94 2.96 2.05
C THR A 103 5.90 2.09 2.85
N GLY A 104 7.13 1.96 2.38
CA GLY A 104 8.15 1.20 3.06
C GLY A 104 9.56 1.62 2.65
N PHE A 105 10.54 1.37 3.53
CA PHE A 105 11.94 1.63 3.23
C PHE A 105 12.51 0.60 2.26
N ASN A 106 13.27 1.10 1.30
CA ASN A 106 13.95 0.27 0.33
C ASN A 106 15.34 -0.17 0.83
N PRO A 107 15.55 -1.45 1.12
CA PRO A 107 16.84 -1.92 1.62
C PRO A 107 17.98 -1.78 0.60
N LYS A 108 17.66 -1.59 -0.68
CA LYS A 108 18.63 -1.38 -1.77
C LYS A 108 18.95 0.09 -2.03
N SER A 109 18.41 1.01 -1.24
CA SER A 109 18.63 2.44 -1.36
C SER A 109 20.02 2.88 -0.89
N LEU A 110 20.37 4.12 -1.20
CA LEU A 110 21.55 4.77 -0.64
C LEU A 110 21.52 4.80 0.90
N TRP A 111 20.32 4.88 1.49
CA TRP A 111 20.14 4.81 2.94
C TRP A 111 20.44 3.42 3.51
N GLY A 112 20.04 2.38 2.80
CA GLY A 112 20.39 1.00 3.16
C GLY A 112 21.90 0.74 3.12
N LEU A 113 22.65 1.48 2.27
CA LEU A 113 24.12 1.43 2.24
C LEU A 113 24.74 2.25 3.39
N SER A 114 24.20 3.45 3.67
CA SER A 114 24.73 4.34 4.71
C SER A 114 24.48 3.82 6.13
N SER A 115 23.45 3.01 6.35
CA SER A 115 23.20 2.34 7.64
C SER A 115 24.33 1.39 8.05
N TRP A 116 25.22 1.03 7.13
CA TRP A 116 26.46 0.32 7.44
C TRP A 116 27.48 1.17 8.21
N PHE A 117 27.36 2.50 8.11
CA PHE A 117 28.32 3.43 8.69
C PHE A 117 27.79 4.19 9.93
N ASP A 118 26.46 4.28 10.10
CA ASP A 118 25.82 5.06 11.15
C ASP A 118 24.68 4.26 11.83
N GLY A 119 25.07 3.29 12.66
CA GLY A 119 24.23 2.20 13.19
C GLY A 119 23.00 2.53 14.04
N GLU A 120 22.56 3.80 14.17
CA GLU A 120 21.51 4.16 15.13
C GLU A 120 20.31 4.95 14.59
N LYS A 121 20.28 5.35 13.32
CA LYS A 121 19.32 6.36 12.86
C LYS A 121 18.26 5.91 11.86
N LEU A 122 18.38 4.73 11.30
CA LEU A 122 17.45 4.17 10.30
C LEU A 122 16.97 2.79 10.75
N PRO A 123 15.76 2.37 10.34
CA PRO A 123 15.32 1.00 10.61
C PRO A 123 16.37 0.01 10.08
N LEU A 124 16.68 -0.98 10.89
CA LEU A 124 17.67 -2.00 10.56
C LEU A 124 17.32 -2.61 9.20
N LYS A 125 18.30 -2.73 8.32
CA LYS A 125 18.13 -3.32 6.97
C LYS A 125 17.46 -4.69 7.01
N SER A 126 17.62 -5.43 8.10
CA SER A 126 16.97 -6.73 8.35
C SER A 126 15.46 -6.63 8.55
N GLN A 127 14.93 -5.45 8.86
CA GLN A 127 13.50 -5.19 9.05
C GLN A 127 12.84 -4.69 7.76
N CYS A 128 13.63 -4.23 6.78
CA CYS A 128 13.11 -3.71 5.52
C CYS A 128 12.85 -4.86 4.54
N LEU A 129 11.64 -4.97 4.06
CA LEU A 129 11.25 -5.99 3.11
C LEU A 129 11.73 -5.62 1.70
N ALA A 130 12.41 -6.55 1.02
CA ALA A 130 12.82 -6.34 -0.36
C ALA A 130 11.59 -6.25 -1.28
N LEU A 131 11.58 -5.27 -2.19
CA LEU A 131 10.43 -5.00 -3.06
C LEU A 131 9.98 -6.23 -3.87
N ALA A 132 10.90 -7.07 -4.32
CA ALA A 132 10.58 -8.30 -5.05
C ALA A 132 9.84 -9.32 -4.17
N GLU A 133 10.25 -9.43 -2.91
CA GLU A 133 9.60 -10.29 -1.93
C GLU A 133 8.22 -9.76 -1.55
N LEU A 134 8.10 -8.45 -1.33
CA LEU A 134 6.82 -7.80 -1.07
C LEU A 134 5.84 -8.02 -2.21
N LYS A 135 6.26 -7.82 -3.47
CA LYS A 135 5.42 -8.05 -4.65
C LYS A 135 4.91 -9.49 -4.73
N ARG A 136 5.74 -10.47 -4.38
CA ARG A 136 5.33 -11.87 -4.35
C ARG A 136 4.26 -12.09 -3.28
N LYS A 137 4.51 -11.64 -2.03
CA LYS A 137 3.54 -11.77 -0.92
C LYS A 137 2.19 -11.12 -1.24
N ILE A 138 2.21 -9.93 -1.87
CA ILE A 138 1.02 -9.20 -2.33
C ILE A 138 0.22 -10.04 -3.33
N ALA A 139 0.90 -10.60 -4.34
CA ALA A 139 0.27 -11.44 -5.37
C ALA A 139 -0.28 -12.75 -4.79
N ASP A 140 0.47 -13.40 -3.89
CA ASP A 140 0.07 -14.66 -3.25
C ASP A 140 -1.21 -14.50 -2.40
N ILE A 141 -1.43 -13.30 -1.82
CA ILE A 141 -2.62 -12.99 -1.02
C ILE A 141 -3.83 -12.62 -1.92
N GLY A 142 -3.58 -12.15 -3.13
CA GLY A 142 -4.63 -11.76 -4.09
C GLY A 142 -4.82 -10.25 -4.26
N PHE A 143 -3.85 -9.45 -3.84
CA PHE A 143 -3.84 -8.03 -4.20
C PHE A 143 -3.29 -7.81 -5.60
N GLU A 144 -3.90 -6.90 -6.35
CA GLU A 144 -3.35 -6.38 -7.60
C GLU A 144 -2.71 -5.01 -7.38
N MET A 145 -1.55 -4.78 -8.00
CA MET A 145 -0.85 -3.50 -7.89
C MET A 145 -1.33 -2.55 -8.99
N GLU A 146 -2.06 -1.49 -8.60
CA GLU A 146 -2.51 -0.43 -9.51
C GLU A 146 -1.41 0.58 -9.81
N TYR A 147 -0.64 0.96 -8.78
CA TYR A 147 0.35 2.01 -8.90
C TYR A 147 1.54 1.77 -7.98
N GLY A 148 2.72 2.16 -8.43
CA GLY A 148 3.96 2.13 -7.63
C GLY A 148 4.80 3.37 -7.91
N GLN A 149 5.35 3.96 -6.87
CA GLN A 149 6.23 5.12 -6.94
C GLN A 149 7.43 4.94 -6.03
N PHE A 150 8.60 5.33 -6.53
CA PHE A 150 9.78 5.52 -5.71
C PHE A 150 9.86 6.97 -5.24
N MET A 151 10.28 7.17 -4.00
CA MET A 151 10.34 8.48 -3.36
C MET A 151 11.64 8.63 -2.61
N ASP A 152 12.17 9.85 -2.62
CA ASP A 152 13.36 10.28 -1.91
C ASP A 152 14.66 9.61 -2.38
N TYR A 153 15.43 10.40 -3.12
CA TYR A 153 16.76 10.03 -3.64
C TYR A 153 17.88 10.78 -2.95
N LEU A 154 17.56 11.55 -1.91
CA LEU A 154 18.57 12.31 -1.18
C LEU A 154 19.40 11.35 -0.30
N PRO A 155 20.69 11.64 -0.11
CA PRO A 155 21.46 10.95 0.93
C PRO A 155 20.89 11.26 2.32
N ALA A 156 21.11 10.37 3.29
CA ALA A 156 20.67 10.54 4.66
C ALA A 156 21.43 11.70 5.36
N VAL A 157 20.96 12.93 5.17
CA VAL A 157 21.58 14.16 5.71
C VAL A 157 20.65 14.82 6.73
N ASN A 158 21.21 15.29 7.85
CA ASN A 158 20.43 15.85 8.96
C ASN A 158 20.50 17.38 9.06
N SER A 159 20.89 18.10 7.99
CA SER A 159 20.91 19.57 7.98
C SER A 159 20.08 20.13 6.85
N LEU A 160 19.38 21.23 7.09
CA LEU A 160 18.56 21.92 6.10
C LEU A 160 19.40 22.44 4.89
N SER A 161 20.63 22.86 5.13
CA SER A 161 21.54 23.30 4.08
C SER A 161 21.97 22.15 3.17
N ALA A 162 22.29 20.99 3.74
CA ALA A 162 22.60 19.79 2.98
C ALA A 162 21.39 19.27 2.20
N LEU A 163 20.18 19.28 2.78
CA LEU A 163 18.96 18.94 2.05
C LEU A 163 18.75 19.84 0.83
N LYS A 164 18.93 21.16 0.99
CA LYS A 164 18.82 22.10 -0.14
C LYS A 164 19.87 21.85 -1.22
N PHE A 165 21.10 21.55 -0.80
CA PHE A 165 22.20 21.26 -1.73
C PHE A 165 21.92 19.98 -2.55
N TRP A 166 21.44 18.89 -1.91
CA TRP A 166 21.22 17.61 -2.56
C TRP A 166 19.88 17.51 -3.33
N ARG A 167 19.02 18.54 -3.30
CA ARG A 167 17.71 18.52 -3.99
C ARG A 167 17.76 18.17 -5.48
N PHE A 168 18.88 18.43 -6.14
CA PHE A 168 19.04 18.07 -7.57
C PHE A 168 19.02 16.54 -7.76
N MET A 169 19.40 15.75 -6.74
CA MET A 169 19.39 14.30 -6.81
C MET A 169 17.99 13.72 -6.94
N GLU A 170 16.96 14.43 -6.54
CA GLU A 170 15.57 14.00 -6.73
C GLU A 170 15.25 13.77 -8.23
N LYS A 171 15.57 14.77 -9.05
CA LYS A 171 15.35 14.67 -10.50
C LYS A 171 16.33 13.71 -11.19
N ALA A 172 17.56 13.68 -10.73
CA ALA A 172 18.58 12.79 -11.26
C ALA A 172 18.28 11.33 -10.89
N GLY A 173 17.94 11.07 -9.62
CA GLY A 173 17.64 9.73 -9.11
C GLY A 173 16.43 9.11 -9.78
N ASP A 174 15.34 9.84 -9.90
CA ASP A 174 14.13 9.39 -10.60
C ASP A 174 14.41 8.97 -12.06
N ARG A 175 15.31 9.68 -12.73
CA ARG A 175 15.67 9.42 -14.14
C ARG A 175 16.72 8.31 -14.31
N TRP A 176 17.76 8.30 -13.45
CA TRP A 176 18.96 7.48 -13.68
C TRP A 176 19.03 6.24 -12.77
N TRP A 177 18.47 6.33 -11.54
CA TRP A 177 18.54 5.27 -10.53
C TRP A 177 17.21 5.08 -9.78
N PRO A 178 16.09 4.84 -10.47
CA PRO A 178 14.77 4.79 -9.82
C PRO A 178 14.71 3.76 -8.68
N GLN A 179 15.44 2.66 -8.78
CA GLN A 179 15.46 1.61 -7.77
C GLN A 179 16.30 1.93 -6.52
N CYS A 180 17.05 3.04 -6.52
CA CYS A 180 17.90 3.47 -5.39
C CYS A 180 17.21 4.48 -4.46
N ALA A 181 15.94 4.78 -4.66
CA ALA A 181 15.15 5.63 -3.77
C ALA A 181 15.06 5.05 -2.37
N ALA A 182 15.03 5.93 -1.36
CA ALA A 182 14.96 5.52 0.04
C ALA A 182 13.65 4.86 0.41
N VAL A 183 12.55 5.30 -0.19
CA VAL A 183 11.19 4.84 0.10
C VAL A 183 10.47 4.45 -1.18
N TYR A 184 9.69 3.40 -1.10
CA TYR A 184 8.70 3.04 -2.13
C TYR A 184 7.29 3.25 -1.59
N GLY A 185 6.38 3.66 -2.46
CA GLY A 185 4.94 3.70 -2.21
C GLY A 185 4.21 2.82 -3.20
N MET A 186 3.16 2.15 -2.76
CA MET A 186 2.34 1.26 -3.57
C MET A 186 0.86 1.51 -3.29
N VAL A 187 0.06 1.42 -4.34
CA VAL A 187 -1.40 1.35 -4.29
C VAL A 187 -1.82 -0.01 -4.81
N LEU A 188 -2.53 -0.73 -3.98
CA LEU A 188 -2.97 -2.10 -4.23
C LEU A 188 -4.49 -2.15 -4.15
N THR A 189 -5.11 -2.94 -4.99
CA THR A 189 -6.55 -3.19 -4.96
C THR A 189 -6.82 -4.65 -4.64
N LYS A 190 -7.83 -4.87 -3.81
CA LYS A 190 -8.30 -6.20 -3.49
C LYS A 190 -9.28 -6.66 -4.56
N HIS A 191 -8.82 -7.51 -5.48
CA HIS A 191 -9.73 -8.20 -6.36
C HIS A 191 -10.19 -9.53 -5.75
N LEU A 192 -11.49 -9.66 -5.53
CA LEU A 192 -12.07 -10.98 -5.36
C LEU A 192 -12.35 -11.54 -6.75
N ILE A 193 -11.79 -12.71 -7.06
CA ILE A 193 -12.22 -13.49 -8.21
C ILE A 193 -13.66 -13.91 -7.90
N GLY A 194 -14.59 -12.99 -8.18
CA GLY A 194 -16.01 -13.27 -8.12
C GLY A 194 -16.35 -14.21 -9.25
N VAL A 195 -17.05 -15.27 -8.95
CA VAL A 195 -17.95 -15.87 -9.95
C VAL A 195 -18.86 -14.72 -10.37
N HIS A 196 -18.63 -14.13 -11.54
CA HIS A 196 -19.62 -13.26 -12.13
C HIS A 196 -20.89 -14.09 -12.20
N PRO A 197 -21.99 -13.75 -11.51
CA PRO A 197 -23.25 -14.38 -11.80
C PRO A 197 -23.44 -14.11 -13.29
N LEU A 198 -23.50 -15.19 -14.08
CA LEU A 198 -23.93 -15.07 -15.45
C LEU A 198 -25.17 -14.17 -15.40
N PRO A 199 -25.28 -13.12 -16.24
CA PRO A 199 -26.51 -12.36 -16.30
C PRO A 199 -27.61 -13.40 -16.43
N GLU A 200 -28.55 -13.40 -15.46
CA GLU A 200 -29.75 -14.21 -15.59
C GLU A 200 -30.22 -13.91 -16.99
N LEU A 201 -30.07 -14.89 -17.89
CA LEU A 201 -30.84 -14.90 -19.09
C LEU A 201 -32.26 -14.89 -18.57
N GLU A 202 -32.86 -13.69 -18.45
CA GLU A 202 -34.30 -13.57 -18.37
C GLU A 202 -34.77 -14.48 -19.50
N SER A 203 -35.23 -15.66 -19.08
CA SER A 203 -35.83 -16.60 -19.96
C SER A 203 -37.07 -15.93 -20.52
N ALA A 204 -36.92 -15.25 -21.65
CA ALA A 204 -38.00 -14.97 -22.54
C ALA A 204 -38.50 -16.33 -23.06
N PHE A 205 -38.92 -17.18 -22.15
CA PHE A 205 -39.84 -18.26 -22.46
C PHE A 205 -41.21 -17.63 -22.58
N ASP A 206 -41.39 -16.98 -23.72
CA ASP A 206 -42.72 -16.77 -24.26
C ASP A 206 -43.26 -18.15 -24.60
N GLY A 207 -44.24 -18.62 -23.79
CA GLY A 207 -44.71 -19.98 -23.81
C GLY A 207 -45.57 -20.33 -25.02
N ASN A 208 -45.03 -20.28 -26.22
CA ASN A 208 -45.64 -20.88 -27.39
C ASN A 208 -44.57 -21.14 -28.44
N THR A 209 -44.18 -22.35 -28.53
CA THR A 209 -43.71 -23.17 -29.66
C THR A 209 -42.54 -24.06 -29.29
N VAL A 210 -42.84 -25.24 -28.74
CA VAL A 210 -41.92 -26.38 -28.80
C VAL A 210 -42.05 -27.03 -30.18
N ALA A 211 -41.21 -26.68 -31.12
CA ALA A 211 -41.01 -27.43 -32.32
C ALA A 211 -40.00 -28.56 -32.06
N LEU A 212 -40.48 -29.75 -31.75
CA LEU A 212 -39.69 -30.98 -31.72
C LEU A 212 -39.37 -31.36 -33.15
N SER A 213 -38.19 -31.05 -33.64
CA SER A 213 -37.69 -31.66 -34.88
C SER A 213 -37.11 -33.05 -34.57
N THR A 214 -37.81 -34.06 -34.87
CA THR A 214 -37.31 -35.44 -34.88
C THR A 214 -36.39 -35.64 -36.10
N ALA A 215 -35.08 -35.74 -35.85
CA ALA A 215 -34.14 -36.21 -36.84
C ALA A 215 -34.41 -37.70 -37.10
N ARG A 216 -34.89 -38.06 -38.30
CA ARG A 216 -34.88 -39.42 -38.78
C ARG A 216 -33.47 -39.81 -39.21
N LEU A 217 -32.92 -40.83 -38.56
CA LEU A 217 -31.81 -41.61 -39.10
C LEU A 217 -32.35 -42.38 -40.30
N ALA A 218 -31.76 -42.13 -41.47
CA ALA A 218 -31.93 -42.96 -42.66
C ALA A 218 -30.81 -43.98 -42.67
N GLU A 219 -31.18 -45.20 -42.99
CA GLU A 219 -30.35 -46.38 -43.19
C GLU A 219 -29.25 -46.20 -44.27
#